data_0ce2ae58e61cd71f7011e66a401dc891
#
_entry.id   0ce2ae58e61cd71f7011e66a401dc891
#
_cell.length_a   1.000
_cell.length_b   1.000
_cell.length_c   1.000
_cell.angle_alpha   90.00
_cell.angle_beta   90.00
_cell.angle_gamma   90.00
#
_symmetry.space_group_name_H-M   'P 1'
#
loop_
_entity.id
_entity.type
_entity.pdbx_description
1 polymer ?
#
loop_
_entity_poly.entity_id
_entity_poly.type
_entity_poly.pdbx_seq_one_letter_code
_entity_poly.pdbx_strand_id
1 'polypeptide(L)'
;MKCSVPKTLVKYIVQAYASECASTDEMKNVLCEIADLPISPELLPPDKDGNIAQKTEESIGKYDLHDFFLYHFLRNGESRDRILKLAEIAFANVSKGEIEKTLETFFTRFRQQQFKRSCIPDGPKVGTVSLSPRGDLRMPSDMVELY
;
A
#
# COMPACT_ATOMS: atom_id res chain seq x y z
N MET A 1 8.12 10.19 -5.47
CA MET A 1 7.34 8.96 -5.27
C MET A 1 8.04 8.08 -4.26
N LYS A 2 7.32 7.49 -3.30
CA LYS A 2 7.91 6.74 -2.17
C LYS A 2 7.96 5.25 -2.50
N CYS A 3 8.95 4.79 -3.26
CA CYS A 3 9.04 3.41 -3.74
C CYS A 3 9.43 2.37 -2.67
N SER A 4 9.89 2.81 -1.50
CA SER A 4 10.31 1.93 -0.39
C SER A 4 9.60 2.19 0.94
N VAL A 5 8.56 3.04 0.94
CA VAL A 5 7.73 3.28 2.13
C VAL A 5 6.31 2.79 1.84
N PRO A 6 5.83 1.73 2.50
CA PRO A 6 4.51 1.21 2.30
C PRO A 6 3.42 2.23 2.72
N LYS A 7 2.21 2.04 2.21
CA LYS A 7 1.13 3.01 2.36
C LYS A 7 0.73 3.21 3.81
N THR A 8 0.63 2.14 4.57
CA THR A 8 0.29 2.16 5.99
C THR A 8 1.36 2.85 6.82
N LEU A 9 2.64 2.61 6.52
CA LEU A 9 3.75 3.23 7.24
C LEU A 9 3.77 4.77 7.09
N VAL A 10 3.28 5.31 5.97
CA VAL A 10 3.20 6.79 5.78
C VAL A 10 2.36 7.42 6.88
N LYS A 11 1.22 6.83 7.23
CA LYS A 11 0.35 7.31 8.32
C LYS A 11 1.11 7.37 9.64
N TYR A 12 1.78 6.29 10.01
CA TYR A 12 2.56 6.24 11.27
C TYR A 12 3.72 7.22 11.30
N ILE A 13 4.40 7.44 10.17
CA ILE A 13 5.47 8.45 10.06
C ILE A 13 4.92 9.87 10.29
N VAL A 14 3.75 10.19 9.72
CA VAL A 14 3.11 11.50 9.92
C VAL A 14 2.70 11.68 11.39
N GLN A 15 2.12 10.64 12.01
CA GLN A 15 1.73 10.68 13.42
C GLN A 15 2.93 10.81 14.35
N ALA A 16 4.02 10.08 14.10
CA ALA A 16 5.26 10.21 14.86
C ALA A 16 5.86 11.63 14.73
N TYR A 17 5.90 12.17 13.51
CA TYR A 17 6.35 13.55 13.30
C TYR A 17 5.46 14.55 14.04
N ALA A 18 4.15 14.37 14.01
CA ALA A 18 3.21 15.23 14.72
C ALA A 18 3.43 15.20 16.24
N SER A 19 3.80 14.05 16.81
CA SER A 19 4.03 13.92 18.25
C SER A 19 5.38 14.44 18.70
N GLU A 20 6.43 14.29 17.89
CA GLU A 20 7.82 14.54 18.29
C GLU A 20 8.38 15.86 17.76
N CYS A 21 7.90 16.32 16.60
CA CYS A 21 8.51 17.44 15.88
C CYS A 21 7.56 18.61 15.61
N ALA A 22 6.26 18.49 15.86
CA ALA A 22 5.35 19.60 15.66
C ALA A 22 5.65 20.74 16.65
N SER A 23 5.83 21.95 16.11
CA SER A 23 6.19 23.13 16.90
C SER A 23 5.01 23.76 17.65
N THR A 24 3.77 23.43 17.26
CA THR A 24 2.54 23.91 17.87
C THR A 24 1.49 22.82 17.94
N ASP A 25 0.55 22.93 18.89
CA ASP A 25 -0.59 22.01 18.99
C ASP A 25 -1.49 22.06 17.75
N GLU A 26 -1.64 23.23 17.13
CA GLU A 26 -2.39 23.40 15.90
C GLU A 26 -1.77 22.58 14.76
N MET A 27 -0.47 22.66 14.57
CA MET A 27 0.26 21.87 13.56
C MET A 27 0.10 20.37 13.82
N LYS A 28 0.20 19.95 15.08
CA LYS A 28 0.00 18.55 15.49
C LYS A 28 -1.40 18.06 15.12
N ASN A 29 -2.44 18.82 15.44
CA ASN A 29 -3.82 18.47 15.16
C ASN A 29 -4.07 18.33 13.66
N VAL A 30 -3.62 19.30 12.84
CA VAL A 30 -3.74 19.27 11.38
C VAL A 30 -3.03 18.04 10.79
N LEU A 31 -1.84 17.71 11.26
CA LEU A 31 -1.11 16.53 10.79
C LEU A 31 -1.83 15.21 11.14
N CYS A 32 -2.40 15.11 12.34
CA CYS A 32 -3.19 13.96 12.74
C CYS A 32 -4.47 13.84 11.91
N GLU A 33 -5.19 14.92 11.68
CA GLU A 33 -6.38 14.94 10.82
C GLU A 33 -6.05 14.47 9.40
N ILE A 34 -4.97 14.98 8.79
CA ILE A 34 -4.50 14.54 7.47
C ILE A 34 -4.16 13.03 7.46
N ALA A 35 -3.51 12.54 8.52
CA ALA A 35 -3.15 11.13 8.63
C ALA A 35 -4.37 10.20 8.74
N ASP A 36 -5.48 10.71 9.28
CA ASP A 36 -6.71 9.94 9.48
C ASP A 36 -7.70 10.05 8.31
N LEU A 37 -7.43 10.91 7.33
CA LEU A 37 -8.27 10.98 6.13
C LEU A 37 -8.28 9.65 5.37
N PRO A 38 -9.46 9.21 4.89
CA PRO A 38 -9.57 8.02 4.07
C PRO A 38 -8.81 8.20 2.75
N ILE A 39 -8.13 7.13 2.34
CA ILE A 39 -7.40 7.13 1.07
C ILE A 39 -8.40 7.00 -0.08
N SER A 40 -8.44 8.00 -0.94
CA SER A 40 -9.32 8.07 -2.11
C SER A 40 -8.54 8.36 -3.39
N PRO A 41 -9.07 8.00 -4.57
CA PRO A 41 -8.52 8.44 -5.84
C PRO A 41 -8.79 9.94 -6.02
N GLU A 42 -7.74 10.74 -6.09
CA GLU A 42 -7.84 12.21 -6.24
C GLU A 42 -8.47 12.66 -7.57
N LEU A 43 -8.52 11.76 -8.57
CA LEU A 43 -9.02 12.06 -9.91
C LEU A 43 -10.50 11.78 -10.11
N LEU A 44 -11.20 11.21 -9.13
CA LEU A 44 -12.64 11.02 -9.21
C LEU A 44 -13.34 12.27 -8.67
N PRO A 45 -14.31 12.83 -9.41
CA PRO A 45 -15.10 13.93 -8.91
C PRO A 45 -15.86 13.49 -7.64
N PRO A 46 -16.07 14.40 -6.69
CA PRO A 46 -16.92 14.13 -5.53
C PRO A 46 -18.35 13.77 -5.98
N ASP A 47 -19.10 13.11 -5.12
CA ASP A 47 -20.51 12.88 -5.34
C ASP A 47 -21.32 14.21 -5.30
N LYS A 48 -22.64 14.12 -5.49
CA LYS A 48 -23.52 15.31 -5.53
C LYS A 48 -23.55 16.09 -4.20
N ASP A 49 -23.14 15.44 -3.12
CA ASP A 49 -23.11 15.99 -1.78
C ASP A 49 -21.72 16.47 -1.35
N GLY A 50 -20.73 16.42 -2.28
CA GLY A 50 -19.35 16.84 -2.04
C GLY A 50 -18.50 15.82 -1.30
N ASN A 51 -18.99 14.59 -1.10
CA ASN A 51 -18.26 13.52 -0.43
C ASN A 51 -17.34 12.75 -1.39
N ILE A 52 -16.41 12.00 -0.82
CA ILE A 52 -15.53 11.09 -1.57
C ILE A 52 -16.38 9.98 -2.19
N ALA A 53 -16.53 10.01 -3.51
CA ALA A 53 -17.37 9.08 -4.26
C ALA A 53 -16.92 7.61 -4.17
N GLN A 54 -15.62 7.37 -3.95
CA GLN A 54 -15.07 6.02 -3.83
C GLN A 54 -13.89 5.98 -2.87
N LYS A 55 -13.93 5.07 -1.90
CA LYS A 55 -12.75 4.72 -1.11
C LYS A 55 -11.96 3.63 -1.81
N THR A 56 -10.64 3.82 -1.91
CA THR A 56 -9.78 2.87 -2.63
C THR A 56 -9.84 1.48 -1.99
N GLU A 57 -9.88 1.38 -0.67
CA GLU A 57 -9.94 0.11 0.06
C GLU A 57 -11.21 -0.70 -0.21
N GLU A 58 -12.33 -0.07 -0.56
CA GLU A 58 -13.56 -0.77 -0.96
C GLU A 58 -13.38 -1.54 -2.27
N SER A 59 -12.50 -1.04 -3.15
CA SER A 59 -12.22 -1.66 -4.44
C SER A 59 -11.12 -2.72 -4.39
N ILE A 60 -10.07 -2.50 -3.61
CA ILE A 60 -8.87 -3.35 -3.63
C ILE A 60 -8.65 -4.16 -2.36
N GLY A 61 -9.38 -3.88 -1.29
CA GLY A 61 -9.16 -4.42 0.06
C GLY A 61 -8.26 -3.53 0.92
N LYS A 62 -8.11 -3.91 2.18
CA LYS A 62 -7.38 -3.13 3.18
C LYS A 62 -5.89 -3.01 2.84
N TYR A 63 -5.34 -1.82 3.00
CA TYR A 63 -3.91 -1.57 2.75
C TYR A 63 -2.99 -2.37 3.68
N ASP A 64 -3.41 -2.67 4.91
CA ASP A 64 -2.63 -3.50 5.83
C ASP A 64 -2.35 -4.90 5.26
N LEU A 65 -3.36 -5.52 4.60
CA LEU A 65 -3.19 -6.78 3.90
C LEU A 65 -2.23 -6.65 2.72
N HIS A 66 -2.36 -5.59 1.91
CA HIS A 66 -1.47 -5.36 0.77
C HIS A 66 -0.02 -5.16 1.19
N ASP A 67 0.24 -4.38 2.23
CA ASP A 67 1.59 -4.14 2.74
C ASP A 67 2.19 -5.42 3.35
N PHE A 68 1.38 -6.23 4.04
CA PHE A 68 1.77 -7.56 4.53
C PHE A 68 2.13 -8.51 3.39
N PHE A 69 1.29 -8.61 2.35
CA PHE A 69 1.56 -9.46 1.19
C PHE A 69 2.82 -9.02 0.45
N LEU A 70 2.97 -7.72 0.27
CA LEU A 70 4.15 -7.14 -0.40
C LEU A 70 5.44 -7.49 0.34
N TYR A 71 5.44 -7.36 1.66
CA TYR A 71 6.60 -7.69 2.49
C TYR A 71 6.98 -9.16 2.38
N HIS A 72 6.02 -10.06 2.59
CA HIS A 72 6.27 -11.50 2.52
C HIS A 72 6.68 -11.97 1.13
N PHE A 73 6.06 -11.40 0.10
CA PHE A 73 6.38 -11.74 -1.29
C PHE A 73 7.79 -11.27 -1.69
N LEU A 74 8.10 -9.98 -1.49
CA LEU A 74 9.35 -9.41 -1.97
C LEU A 74 10.53 -9.60 -1.02
N ARG A 75 10.29 -9.48 0.29
CA ARG A 75 11.38 -9.60 1.26
C ARG A 75 11.74 -11.04 1.57
N ASN A 76 10.73 -11.87 1.75
CA ASN A 76 10.91 -13.25 2.19
C ASN A 76 10.86 -14.27 1.05
N GLY A 77 10.38 -13.88 -0.15
CA GLY A 77 10.23 -14.80 -1.29
C GLY A 77 9.18 -15.88 -1.05
N GLU A 78 8.18 -15.60 -0.20
CA GLU A 78 7.16 -16.59 0.17
C GLU A 78 6.21 -16.88 -1.01
N SER A 79 5.78 -18.14 -1.12
CA SER A 79 4.76 -18.53 -2.08
C SER A 79 3.39 -17.98 -1.71
N ARG A 80 2.48 -17.88 -2.70
CA ARG A 80 1.11 -17.43 -2.50
C ARG A 80 0.39 -18.19 -1.38
N ASP A 81 0.49 -19.52 -1.36
CA ASP A 81 -0.16 -20.36 -0.35
C ASP A 81 0.41 -20.12 1.05
N ARG A 82 1.71 -19.86 1.13
CA ARG A 82 2.36 -19.53 2.39
C ARG A 82 1.93 -18.18 2.90
N ILE A 83 1.86 -17.17 2.03
CA ILE A 83 1.38 -15.82 2.36
C ILE A 83 -0.06 -15.87 2.86
N LEU A 84 -0.93 -16.66 2.21
CA LEU A 84 -2.32 -16.83 2.65
C LEU A 84 -2.40 -17.37 4.08
N LYS A 85 -1.69 -18.45 4.37
CA LYS A 85 -1.67 -19.06 5.73
C LYS A 85 -1.14 -18.11 6.79
N LEU A 86 -0.09 -17.36 6.47
CA LEU A 86 0.47 -16.36 7.39
C LEU A 86 -0.51 -15.22 7.64
N ALA A 87 -1.23 -14.78 6.61
CA ALA A 87 -2.23 -13.72 6.72
C ALA A 87 -3.46 -14.17 7.54
N GLU A 88 -3.92 -15.40 7.40
CA GLU A 88 -5.00 -15.98 8.22
C GLU A 88 -4.66 -15.94 9.72
N ILE A 89 -3.40 -16.16 10.06
CA ILE A 89 -2.91 -16.09 11.45
C ILE A 89 -2.78 -14.63 11.92
N ALA A 90 -2.17 -13.78 11.09
CA ALA A 90 -1.88 -12.40 11.46
C ALA A 90 -3.14 -11.52 11.54
N PHE A 91 -4.15 -11.78 10.71
CA PHE A 91 -5.39 -11.02 10.60
C PHE A 91 -6.61 -11.86 11.02
N ALA A 92 -6.57 -12.45 12.21
CA ALA A 92 -7.62 -13.33 12.73
C ALA A 92 -9.03 -12.65 12.83
N ASN A 93 -9.07 -11.32 12.79
CA ASN A 93 -10.29 -10.52 12.77
C ASN A 93 -10.86 -10.27 11.36
N VAL A 94 -10.19 -10.74 10.31
CA VAL A 94 -10.61 -10.63 8.90
C VAL A 94 -11.07 -12.00 8.43
N SER A 95 -12.16 -12.06 7.68
CA SER A 95 -12.65 -13.34 7.17
C SER A 95 -11.67 -13.95 6.15
N LYS A 96 -11.55 -15.27 6.15
CA LYS A 96 -10.70 -16.00 5.21
C LYS A 96 -11.00 -15.64 3.76
N GLY A 97 -12.29 -15.58 3.39
CA GLY A 97 -12.71 -15.22 2.03
C GLY A 97 -12.30 -13.79 1.63
N GLU A 98 -12.28 -12.84 2.57
CA GLU A 98 -11.78 -11.48 2.32
C GLU A 98 -10.26 -11.48 2.10
N ILE A 99 -9.51 -12.25 2.90
CA ILE A 99 -8.05 -12.38 2.73
C ILE A 99 -7.73 -13.02 1.38
N GLU A 100 -8.39 -14.10 0.99
CA GLU A 100 -8.19 -14.78 -0.29
C GLU A 100 -8.48 -13.85 -1.48
N LYS A 101 -9.63 -13.16 -1.44
CA LYS A 101 -10.02 -12.19 -2.48
C LYS A 101 -9.01 -11.04 -2.60
N THR A 102 -8.56 -10.51 -1.45
CA THR A 102 -7.59 -9.42 -1.44
C THR A 102 -6.22 -9.88 -1.96
N LEU A 103 -5.80 -11.10 -1.64
CA LEU A 103 -4.56 -11.70 -2.13
C LEU A 103 -4.60 -11.91 -3.65
N GLU A 104 -5.72 -12.38 -4.19
CA GLU A 104 -5.93 -12.50 -5.64
C GLU A 104 -5.81 -11.13 -6.33
N THR A 105 -6.52 -10.15 -5.78
CA THR A 105 -6.46 -8.75 -6.25
C THR A 105 -5.03 -8.22 -6.21
N PHE A 106 -4.30 -8.50 -5.12
CA PHE A 106 -2.90 -8.08 -4.95
C PHE A 106 -2.03 -8.64 -6.09
N PHE A 107 -2.01 -9.95 -6.32
CA PHE A 107 -1.14 -10.55 -7.33
C PHE A 107 -1.52 -10.12 -8.75
N THR A 108 -2.80 -10.04 -9.06
CA THR A 108 -3.28 -9.55 -10.36
C THR A 108 -2.82 -8.12 -10.61
N ARG A 109 -3.09 -7.21 -9.68
CA ARG A 109 -2.70 -5.80 -9.82
C ARG A 109 -1.19 -5.60 -9.73
N PHE A 110 -0.49 -6.39 -8.93
CA PHE A 110 0.96 -6.33 -8.83
C PHE A 110 1.60 -6.56 -10.20
N ARG A 111 1.14 -7.52 -10.96
CA ARG A 111 1.60 -7.81 -12.32
C ARG A 111 1.17 -6.72 -13.31
N GLN A 112 -0.13 -6.50 -13.43
CA GLN A 112 -0.70 -5.56 -14.40
C GLN A 112 -0.22 -4.10 -14.24
N GLN A 113 0.21 -3.70 -13.06
CA GLN A 113 0.66 -2.34 -12.78
C GLN A 113 2.19 -2.17 -12.85
N GLN A 114 2.92 -3.13 -13.43
CA GLN A 114 4.38 -3.03 -13.55
C GLN A 114 4.81 -1.79 -14.35
N PHE A 115 4.09 -1.41 -15.38
CA PHE A 115 4.39 -0.21 -16.17
C PHE A 115 4.45 1.07 -15.31
N LYS A 116 3.61 1.18 -14.27
CA LYS A 116 3.64 2.32 -13.34
C LYS A 116 4.92 2.34 -12.51
N ARG A 117 5.42 1.18 -12.12
CA ARG A 117 6.68 1.07 -11.37
C ARG A 117 7.89 1.38 -12.25
N SER A 118 7.82 1.02 -13.51
CA SER A 118 8.88 1.33 -14.50
C SER A 118 9.07 2.84 -14.70
N CYS A 119 8.02 3.65 -14.46
CA CYS A 119 8.06 5.11 -14.55
C CYS A 119 8.48 5.80 -13.24
N ILE A 120 8.82 5.04 -12.17
CA ILE A 120 9.26 5.63 -10.90
C ILE A 120 10.59 6.36 -11.09
N PRO A 121 10.71 7.64 -10.69
CA PRO A 121 11.98 8.36 -10.74
C PRO A 121 13.01 7.75 -9.78
N ASP A 122 14.27 8.02 -10.04
CA ASP A 122 15.35 7.61 -9.16
C ASP A 122 15.22 8.23 -7.77
N GLY A 123 15.54 7.45 -6.76
CA GLY A 123 15.47 7.89 -5.37
C GLY A 123 16.15 6.89 -4.44
N PRO A 124 16.53 7.33 -3.23
CA PRO A 124 17.19 6.46 -2.26
C PRO A 124 16.23 5.38 -1.76
N LYS A 125 16.76 4.20 -1.53
CA LYS A 125 16.07 3.14 -0.79
C LYS A 125 16.18 3.45 0.71
N VAL A 126 15.04 3.69 1.35
CA VAL A 126 14.98 3.99 2.80
C VAL A 126 14.31 2.88 3.62
N GLY A 127 13.59 1.96 2.97
CA GLY A 127 12.94 0.82 3.61
C GLY A 127 13.58 -0.52 3.24
N THR A 128 13.09 -1.61 3.84
CA THR A 128 13.58 -2.98 3.59
C THR A 128 13.12 -3.56 2.26
N VAL A 129 11.99 -3.05 1.72
CA VAL A 129 11.40 -3.44 0.43
C VAL A 129 11.36 -2.23 -0.48
N SER A 130 11.82 -2.34 -1.71
CA SER A 130 11.73 -1.28 -2.71
C SER A 130 11.11 -1.79 -4.00
N LEU A 131 10.14 -1.03 -4.52
CA LEU A 131 9.48 -1.30 -5.79
C LEU A 131 10.19 -0.65 -6.99
N SER A 132 11.37 -0.08 -6.77
CA SER A 132 12.13 0.53 -7.86
C SER A 132 12.66 -0.53 -8.82
N PRO A 133 12.40 -0.42 -10.14
CA PRO A 133 12.91 -1.34 -11.14
C PRO A 133 14.44 -1.20 -11.34
N ARG A 134 15.03 -0.14 -10.82
CA ARG A 134 16.47 0.10 -10.79
C ARG A 134 17.15 -0.46 -9.54
N GLY A 135 16.37 -1.02 -8.64
CA GLY A 135 16.83 -1.63 -7.39
C GLY A 135 16.34 -3.06 -7.21
N ASP A 136 15.48 -3.28 -6.24
CA ASP A 136 15.07 -4.61 -5.77
C ASP A 136 14.12 -5.35 -6.72
N LEU A 137 13.32 -4.65 -7.54
CA LEU A 137 12.28 -5.26 -8.36
C LEU A 137 12.49 -4.97 -9.84
N ARG A 138 13.31 -5.78 -10.50
CA ARG A 138 13.56 -5.69 -11.95
C ARG A 138 12.61 -6.62 -12.69
N MET A 139 11.62 -6.03 -13.35
CA MET A 139 10.63 -6.75 -14.16
C MET A 139 10.33 -5.98 -15.45
N PRO A 140 9.97 -6.70 -16.55
CA PRO A 140 9.53 -6.04 -17.78
C PRO A 140 8.32 -5.13 -17.53
N SER A 141 8.28 -3.99 -18.21
CA SER A 141 7.19 -3.01 -18.03
C SER A 141 5.84 -3.49 -18.58
N ASP A 142 5.88 -4.42 -19.53
CA ASP A 142 4.76 -5.02 -20.23
C ASP A 142 4.33 -6.38 -19.65
N MET A 143 4.82 -6.72 -18.46
CA MET A 143 4.44 -7.98 -17.81
C MET A 143 2.95 -7.98 -17.46
N VAL A 144 2.19 -8.91 -18.07
CA VAL A 144 0.75 -9.08 -17.86
C VAL A 144 0.47 -10.31 -17.01
N GLU A 145 1.11 -11.43 -17.30
CA GLU A 145 0.95 -12.69 -16.56
C GLU A 145 2.30 -13.39 -16.36
N LEU A 146 2.48 -13.96 -15.17
CA LEU A 146 3.41 -15.06 -14.93
C LEU A 146 2.54 -16.31 -14.77
N TYR A 147 2.90 -17.33 -15.49
CA TYR A 147 2.27 -18.67 -15.51
C TYR A 147 1.85 -19.18 -14.15
#